data_e0d3804bf714c58e35d930f03b832cf6
#
_entry.id   e0d3804bf714c58e35d930f03b832cf6
#
_cell.length_a   1.000
_cell.length_b   1.000
_cell.length_c   1.000
_cell.angle_alpha   90.00
_cell.angle_beta   90.00
_cell.angle_gamma   90.00
#
_symmetry.space_group_name_H-M   'P 1'
#
loop_
_entity.id
_entity.type
_entity.pdbx_description
1 polymer ?
#
loop_
_entity_poly.entity_id
_entity_poly.type
_entity_poly.pdbx_seq_one_letter_code
_entity_poly.pdbx_strand_id
1 'polypeptide(L)'
;LKLTTPNNLLETGIEIEAKPSGKNVKKLSLLSGGERSLTSLAFLFSIFRSRPSPFYVLDEVEAALDDVNLQRFLQLIREFRDEAQLIIVSHQKRTMEAADCIYGVTMQPGGSTRVLSERPTQEPPLIEAQKEVSLR
;
A
#
# COMPACT_ATOMS: atom_id res chain seq x y z
N LEU A 1 -6.74 -18.24 -5.22
CA LEU A 1 -8.19 -18.45 -5.15
C LEU A 1 -8.51 -19.90 -5.43
N LYS A 2 -9.46 -20.46 -4.69
CA LYS A 2 -9.88 -21.86 -4.83
C LYS A 2 -11.41 -21.94 -4.77
N LEU A 3 -11.99 -22.77 -5.63
CA LEU A 3 -13.42 -23.06 -5.57
C LEU A 3 -13.70 -24.07 -4.45
N THR A 4 -14.72 -23.82 -3.62
CA THR A 4 -15.08 -24.73 -2.51
C THR A 4 -15.75 -26.02 -3.02
N THR A 5 -16.52 -25.94 -4.09
CA THR A 5 -17.23 -27.06 -4.72
C THR A 5 -17.07 -27.00 -6.24
N PRO A 6 -15.88 -27.44 -6.79
CA PRO A 6 -15.55 -27.26 -8.21
C PRO A 6 -16.54 -27.93 -9.16
N ASN A 7 -17.21 -29.01 -8.72
CA ASN A 7 -18.13 -29.80 -9.54
C ASN A 7 -19.55 -29.21 -9.62
N ASN A 8 -19.86 -28.17 -8.83
CA ASN A 8 -21.14 -27.49 -8.86
C ASN A 8 -20.96 -25.98 -8.83
N LEU A 9 -20.86 -25.35 -10.00
CA LEU A 9 -20.61 -23.92 -10.18
C LEU A 9 -21.74 -23.02 -9.67
N LEU A 10 -22.96 -23.54 -9.47
CA LEU A 10 -24.09 -22.77 -8.96
C LEU A 10 -24.06 -22.64 -7.43
N GLU A 11 -23.42 -23.57 -6.74
CA GLU A 11 -23.32 -23.60 -5.27
C GLU A 11 -21.90 -23.37 -4.75
N THR A 12 -20.92 -23.24 -5.65
CA THR A 12 -19.52 -23.07 -5.25
C THR A 12 -19.29 -21.67 -4.68
N GLY A 13 -18.55 -21.61 -3.56
CA GLY A 13 -17.96 -20.40 -3.04
C GLY A 13 -16.51 -20.23 -3.51
N ILE A 14 -15.94 -19.06 -3.26
CA ILE A 14 -14.52 -18.75 -3.50
C ILE A 14 -13.79 -18.69 -2.16
N GLU A 15 -12.74 -19.48 -1.99
CA GLU A 15 -11.87 -19.45 -0.83
C GLU A 15 -10.56 -18.75 -1.19
N ILE A 16 -10.12 -17.84 -0.33
CA ILE A 16 -8.84 -17.15 -0.47
C ILE A 16 -7.81 -17.90 0.36
N GLU A 17 -6.77 -18.40 -0.31
CA GLU A 17 -5.59 -18.98 0.32
C GLU A 17 -4.39 -18.07 0.02
N ALA A 18 -3.55 -17.82 1.01
CA ALA A 18 -2.33 -17.03 0.88
C ALA A 18 -1.13 -17.80 1.42
N LYS A 19 0.03 -17.52 0.85
CA LYS A 19 1.33 -18.00 1.32
C LYS A 19 2.17 -16.82 1.78
N PRO A 20 2.07 -16.39 3.05
CA PRO A 20 2.96 -15.37 3.58
C PRO A 20 4.43 -15.81 3.48
N SER A 21 5.35 -14.86 3.32
CA SER A 21 6.77 -15.15 3.16
C SER A 21 7.31 -16.04 4.29
N GLY A 22 7.97 -17.13 3.95
CA GLY A 22 8.54 -18.09 4.90
C GLY A 22 7.53 -19.03 5.57
N LYS A 23 6.25 -19.01 5.18
CA LYS A 23 5.18 -19.84 5.78
C LYS A 23 4.51 -20.75 4.75
N ASN A 24 3.77 -21.75 5.24
CA ASN A 24 2.93 -22.59 4.39
C ASN A 24 1.67 -21.83 3.93
N VAL A 25 1.05 -22.34 2.84
CA VAL A 25 -0.25 -21.83 2.38
C VAL A 25 -1.29 -22.01 3.48
N LYS A 26 -2.04 -20.95 3.76
CA LYS A 26 -3.11 -20.91 4.76
C LYS A 26 -4.36 -20.26 4.20
N LYS A 27 -5.52 -20.68 4.70
CA LYS A 27 -6.79 -19.98 4.47
C LYS A 27 -6.74 -18.59 5.12
N LEU A 28 -7.44 -17.64 4.54
CA LEU A 28 -7.50 -16.25 5.04
C LEU A 28 -7.89 -16.16 6.52
N SER A 29 -8.78 -17.04 6.98
CA SER A 29 -9.24 -17.13 8.37
C SER A 29 -8.15 -17.53 9.38
N LEU A 30 -7.09 -18.20 8.91
CA LEU A 30 -5.97 -18.69 9.74
C LEU A 30 -4.76 -17.74 9.73
N LEU A 31 -4.86 -16.60 9.07
CA LEU A 31 -3.82 -15.57 9.03
C LEU A 31 -3.90 -14.65 10.26
N SER A 32 -2.77 -14.07 10.66
CA SER A 32 -2.76 -12.97 11.64
C SER A 32 -3.51 -11.75 11.09
N GLY A 33 -3.89 -10.80 11.95
CA GLY A 33 -4.61 -9.60 11.55
C GLY A 33 -3.91 -8.84 10.41
N GLY A 34 -2.63 -8.49 10.59
CA GLY A 34 -1.84 -7.79 9.56
C GLY A 34 -1.63 -8.59 8.28
N GLU A 35 -1.41 -9.91 8.36
CA GLU A 35 -1.30 -10.78 7.20
C GLU A 35 -2.63 -10.86 6.42
N ARG A 36 -3.76 -10.87 7.14
CA ARG A 36 -5.10 -10.87 6.55
C ARG A 36 -5.38 -9.58 5.82
N SER A 37 -5.10 -8.44 6.47
CA SER A 37 -5.26 -7.10 5.87
C SER A 37 -4.40 -6.95 4.62
N LEU A 38 -3.12 -7.31 4.67
CA LEU A 38 -2.23 -7.27 3.51
C LEU A 38 -2.71 -8.20 2.37
N THR A 39 -3.19 -9.41 2.70
CA THR A 39 -3.73 -10.35 1.70
C THR A 39 -4.99 -9.79 1.04
N SER A 40 -5.86 -9.16 1.81
CA SER A 40 -7.08 -8.51 1.30
C SER A 40 -6.74 -7.35 0.36
N LEU A 41 -5.74 -6.53 0.72
CA LEU A 41 -5.24 -5.45 -0.13
C LEU A 41 -4.62 -6.00 -1.42
N ALA A 42 -3.77 -7.02 -1.34
CA ALA A 42 -3.19 -7.66 -2.53
C ALA A 42 -4.27 -8.22 -3.47
N PHE A 43 -5.34 -8.79 -2.90
CA PHE A 43 -6.49 -9.24 -3.69
C PHE A 43 -7.21 -8.07 -4.36
N LEU A 44 -7.45 -6.97 -3.64
CA LEU A 44 -8.07 -5.75 -4.19
C LEU A 44 -7.24 -5.18 -5.35
N PHE A 45 -5.92 -5.07 -5.18
CA PHE A 45 -5.02 -4.59 -6.24
C PHE A 45 -4.98 -5.53 -7.45
N SER A 46 -5.18 -6.85 -7.26
CA SER A 46 -5.31 -7.78 -8.39
C SER A 46 -6.58 -7.53 -9.22
N ILE A 47 -7.66 -7.09 -8.57
CA ILE A 47 -8.90 -6.67 -9.25
C ILE A 47 -8.66 -5.35 -10.00
N PHE A 48 -7.97 -4.39 -9.39
CA PHE A 48 -7.61 -3.12 -10.05
C PHE A 48 -6.81 -3.36 -11.33
N ARG A 49 -5.85 -4.30 -11.28
CA ARG A 49 -5.05 -4.69 -12.45
C ARG A 49 -5.87 -5.38 -13.54
N SER A 50 -6.90 -6.14 -13.15
CA SER A 50 -7.81 -6.81 -14.08
C SER A 50 -8.79 -5.84 -14.76
N ARG A 51 -9.15 -4.75 -14.06
CA ARG A 51 -10.05 -3.70 -14.55
C ARG A 51 -9.45 -2.33 -14.21
N PRO A 52 -8.49 -1.85 -15.02
CA PRO A 52 -7.77 -0.63 -14.72
C PRO A 52 -8.69 0.59 -14.74
N SER A 53 -8.47 1.49 -13.77
CA SER A 53 -9.08 2.81 -13.67
C SER A 53 -7.97 3.86 -13.73
N PRO A 54 -8.22 5.07 -14.23
CA PRO A 54 -7.22 6.12 -14.25
C PRO A 54 -6.81 6.61 -12.86
N PHE A 55 -7.64 6.41 -11.83
CA PHE A 55 -7.33 6.74 -10.45
C PHE A 55 -8.04 5.83 -9.45
N TYR A 56 -7.49 5.73 -8.25
CA TYR A 56 -8.04 5.02 -7.09
C TYR A 56 -7.93 5.88 -5.84
N VAL A 57 -8.92 5.78 -4.95
CA VAL A 57 -8.92 6.46 -3.65
C VAL A 57 -8.84 5.39 -2.57
N LEU A 58 -7.83 5.49 -1.71
CA LEU A 58 -7.58 4.60 -0.58
C LEU A 58 -7.65 5.42 0.71
N ASP A 59 -8.60 5.09 1.58
CA ASP A 59 -8.84 5.82 2.82
C ASP A 59 -8.44 4.95 4.01
N GLU A 60 -7.33 5.33 4.68
CA GLU A 60 -6.74 4.67 5.85
C GLU A 60 -6.62 3.13 5.76
N VAL A 61 -6.42 2.60 4.55
CA VAL A 61 -6.40 1.13 4.31
C VAL A 61 -5.23 0.43 5.01
N GLU A 62 -4.18 1.16 5.35
CA GLU A 62 -3.00 0.66 6.04
C GLU A 62 -3.12 0.69 7.58
N ALA A 63 -4.19 1.22 8.16
CA ALA A 63 -4.34 1.38 9.61
C ALA A 63 -4.25 0.07 10.40
N ALA A 64 -4.63 -1.05 9.77
CA ALA A 64 -4.56 -2.39 10.36
C ALA A 64 -3.25 -3.13 10.09
N LEU A 65 -2.26 -2.50 9.44
CA LEU A 65 -0.97 -3.11 9.10
C LEU A 65 0.06 -2.85 10.20
N ASP A 66 0.83 -3.88 10.54
CA ASP A 66 2.07 -3.71 11.29
C ASP A 66 3.19 -3.14 10.40
N ASP A 67 4.31 -2.74 10.99
CA ASP A 67 5.44 -2.10 10.30
C ASP A 67 5.97 -2.91 9.12
N VAL A 68 6.02 -4.23 9.24
CA VAL A 68 6.53 -5.13 8.20
C VAL A 68 5.55 -5.20 7.02
N ASN A 69 4.26 -5.33 7.32
CA ASN A 69 3.22 -5.39 6.30
C ASN A 69 2.96 -4.02 5.67
N LEU A 70 3.15 -2.92 6.42
CA LEU A 70 3.13 -1.56 5.88
C LEU A 70 4.23 -1.37 4.81
N GLN A 71 5.46 -1.84 5.05
CA GLN A 71 6.53 -1.76 4.04
C GLN A 71 6.17 -2.52 2.76
N ARG A 72 5.55 -3.70 2.87
CA ARG A 72 5.09 -4.49 1.72
C ARG A 72 3.96 -3.79 0.97
N PHE A 73 3.03 -3.17 1.70
CA PHE A 73 1.99 -2.34 1.12
C PHE A 73 2.57 -1.15 0.34
N LEU A 74 3.53 -0.42 0.92
CA LEU A 74 4.18 0.70 0.25
C LEU A 74 4.98 0.26 -1.00
N GLN A 75 5.54 -0.94 -1.00
CA GLN A 75 6.15 -1.52 -2.19
C GLN A 75 5.10 -1.75 -3.29
N LEU A 76 3.94 -2.33 -2.94
CA LEU A 76 2.83 -2.54 -3.86
C LEU A 76 2.32 -1.20 -4.45
N ILE A 77 2.19 -0.16 -3.61
CA ILE A 77 1.83 1.20 -4.05
C ILE A 77 2.82 1.73 -5.09
N ARG A 78 4.14 1.56 -4.85
CA ARG A 78 5.16 2.00 -5.81
C ARG A 78 5.08 1.29 -7.15
N GLU A 79 4.76 0.00 -7.17
CA GLU A 79 4.55 -0.75 -8.41
C GLU A 79 3.30 -0.27 -9.18
N PHE A 80 2.27 0.18 -8.44
CA PHE A 80 0.98 0.60 -9.02
C PHE A 80 0.96 2.05 -9.50
N ARG A 81 1.83 2.92 -8.96
CA ARG A 81 1.85 4.37 -9.27
C ARG A 81 2.14 4.66 -10.75
N ASP A 82 2.82 3.77 -11.45
CA ASP A 82 3.12 3.92 -12.88
C ASP A 82 1.92 3.50 -13.76
N GLU A 83 0.96 2.77 -13.19
CA GLU A 83 -0.24 2.29 -13.90
C GLU A 83 -1.45 3.22 -13.68
N ALA A 84 -1.54 3.91 -12.52
CA ALA A 84 -2.70 4.74 -12.16
C ALA A 84 -2.36 5.82 -11.12
N GLN A 85 -3.17 6.87 -11.04
CA GLN A 85 -3.09 7.84 -9.96
C GLN A 85 -3.66 7.25 -8.67
N LEU A 86 -2.87 7.24 -7.59
CA LEU A 86 -3.31 6.80 -6.26
C LEU A 86 -3.51 8.01 -5.36
N ILE A 87 -4.72 8.18 -4.84
CA ILE A 87 -5.07 9.20 -3.83
C ILE A 87 -5.21 8.46 -2.52
N ILE A 88 -4.28 8.71 -1.58
CA ILE A 88 -4.23 7.99 -0.31
C ILE A 88 -4.49 8.96 0.82
N VAL A 89 -5.55 8.73 1.60
CA VAL A 89 -5.78 9.41 2.87
C VAL A 89 -5.08 8.63 3.96
N SER A 90 -4.17 9.27 4.68
CA SER A 90 -3.33 8.61 5.68
C SER A 90 -2.85 9.58 6.74
N HIS A 91 -2.61 9.07 7.94
CA HIS A 91 -1.89 9.76 9.01
C HIS A 91 -0.51 9.12 9.28
N GLN A 92 -0.12 8.11 8.51
CA GLN A 92 1.13 7.37 8.66
C GLN A 92 2.28 8.12 7.99
N LYS A 93 3.32 8.47 8.77
CA LYS A 93 4.51 9.19 8.28
C LYS A 93 5.16 8.46 7.08
N ARG A 94 5.30 7.13 7.15
CA ARG A 94 5.92 6.32 6.09
C ARG A 94 5.11 6.35 4.79
N THR A 95 3.78 6.42 4.88
CA THR A 95 2.91 6.56 3.71
C THR A 95 3.10 7.95 3.07
N MET A 96 3.19 9.00 3.89
CA MET A 96 3.47 10.37 3.42
C MET A 96 4.84 10.47 2.75
N GLU A 97 5.89 9.86 3.32
CA GLU A 97 7.24 9.82 2.74
C GLU A 97 7.31 9.09 1.37
N ALA A 98 6.37 8.20 1.10
CA ALA A 98 6.29 7.48 -0.17
C ALA A 98 5.49 8.22 -1.26
N ALA A 99 4.85 9.33 -0.93
CA ALA A 99 4.01 10.10 -1.84
C ALA A 99 4.84 11.01 -2.77
N ASP A 100 4.37 11.24 -3.98
CA ASP A 100 4.94 12.21 -4.91
C ASP A 100 4.50 13.64 -4.58
N CYS A 101 3.33 13.79 -3.94
CA CYS A 101 2.79 15.06 -3.46
C CYS A 101 1.91 14.83 -2.22
N ILE A 102 2.04 15.68 -1.24
CA ILE A 102 1.25 15.66 -0.01
C ILE A 102 0.29 16.84 -0.01
N TYR A 103 -0.96 16.57 0.32
CA TYR A 103 -1.99 17.59 0.53
C TYR A 103 -2.41 17.59 2.01
N GLY A 104 -2.02 18.63 2.74
CA GLY A 104 -2.47 18.86 4.10
C GLY A 104 -3.80 19.65 4.11
N VAL A 105 -4.78 19.13 4.82
CA VAL A 105 -6.08 19.78 5.01
C VAL A 105 -6.21 20.24 6.45
N THR A 106 -6.42 21.53 6.67
CA THR A 106 -6.54 22.11 8.00
C THR A 106 -7.71 23.09 8.08
N MET A 107 -8.32 23.20 9.25
CA MET A 107 -9.34 24.22 9.52
C MET A 107 -8.72 25.49 10.07
N GLN A 108 -9.16 26.63 9.55
CA GLN A 108 -8.78 27.96 10.07
C GLN A 108 -9.75 28.43 11.15
N PRO A 109 -9.33 29.36 12.03
CA PRO A 109 -10.25 30.11 12.89
C PRO A 109 -11.35 30.73 12.04
N GLY A 110 -12.62 30.44 12.37
CA GLY A 110 -13.79 30.89 11.58
C GLY A 110 -14.41 29.80 10.69
N GLY A 111 -13.88 28.53 10.73
CA GLY A 111 -14.51 27.34 10.12
C GLY A 111 -14.23 27.15 8.64
N SER A 112 -13.37 27.95 8.00
CA SER A 112 -12.95 27.74 6.62
C SER A 112 -11.85 26.68 6.54
N THR A 113 -11.89 25.85 5.48
CA THR A 113 -10.86 24.84 5.22
C THR A 113 -9.74 25.44 4.37
N ARG A 114 -8.50 25.16 4.75
CA ARG A 114 -7.31 25.49 3.96
C ARG A 114 -6.62 24.21 3.51
N VAL A 115 -6.26 24.15 2.24
CA VAL A 115 -5.47 23.07 1.64
C VAL A 115 -4.06 23.59 1.38
N LEU A 116 -3.06 22.85 1.82
CA LEU A 116 -1.64 23.08 1.57
C LEU A 116 -1.13 21.91 0.74
N SER A 117 -0.24 22.16 -0.22
CA SER A 117 0.39 21.09 -0.99
C SER A 117 1.91 21.22 -0.88
N GLU A 118 2.58 20.07 -0.71
CA GLU A 118 4.02 19.96 -0.65
C GLU A 118 4.48 18.73 -1.44
N ARG A 119 5.59 18.90 -2.16
CA ARG A 119 6.28 17.76 -2.79
C ARG A 119 7.44 17.38 -1.88
N PRO A 120 7.47 16.15 -1.34
CA PRO A 120 8.61 15.68 -0.57
C PRO A 120 9.87 15.79 -1.44
N THR A 121 10.87 16.49 -0.95
CA THR A 121 12.18 16.54 -1.61
C THR A 121 12.79 15.14 -1.47
N GLN A 122 12.90 14.41 -2.54
CA GLN A 122 13.75 13.23 -2.57
C GLN A 122 15.19 13.75 -2.54
N GLU A 123 15.77 13.92 -1.35
CA GLU A 123 17.22 14.06 -1.25
C GLU A 123 17.83 12.76 -1.82
N PRO A 124 18.71 12.86 -2.83
CA PRO A 124 19.47 11.68 -3.24
C PRO A 124 20.23 11.17 -2.01
N PRO A 125 20.36 9.85 -1.83
CA PRO A 125 21.08 9.31 -0.69
C PRO A 125 22.48 9.90 -0.65
N LEU A 126 22.88 10.46 0.50
CA LEU A 126 24.22 10.97 0.79
C LEU A 126 25.23 9.81 0.80
N ILE A 127 25.49 9.21 -0.35
CA ILE A 127 26.54 8.22 -0.54
C ILE A 127 27.33 8.65 -1.76
N GLU A 128 28.25 9.61 -1.53
CA GLU A 128 29.47 9.80 -2.33
C GLU A 128 30.26 11.06 -1.91
N ALA A 129 30.64 11.17 -0.65
CA ALA A 129 31.58 12.19 -0.20
C ALA A 129 32.61 11.66 0.82
N GLN A 130 32.99 10.37 0.76
CA GLN A 130 34.09 9.86 1.59
C GLN A 130 35.00 8.89 0.81
N LYS A 131 35.46 9.29 -0.37
CA LYS A 131 36.55 8.56 -1.07
C LYS A 131 37.54 9.44 -1.81
N GLU A 132 37.84 10.61 -1.29
CA GLU A 132 38.97 11.38 -1.81
C GLU A 132 39.70 12.20 -0.72
N VAL A 133 40.12 11.57 0.36
CA VAL A 133 41.26 12.13 1.17
C VAL A 133 42.02 10.96 1.78
N SER A 134 42.83 10.30 1.00
CA SER A 134 44.03 9.61 1.51
C SER A 134 44.91 9.17 0.35
N LEU A 135 45.62 10.13 -0.22
CA LEU A 135 46.86 9.90 -0.96
C LEU A 135 47.60 11.27 -1.09
N ARG A 136 48.32 11.64 -0.01
CA ARG A 136 49.59 12.38 -0.09
C ARG A 136 50.34 12.22 1.22
#